data_b0e78437d35d478c669bc31f2fa908c5
#
_entry.id   b0e78437d35d478c669bc31f2fa908c5
#
_cell.length_a   1.000
_cell.length_b   1.000
_cell.length_c   1.000
_cell.angle_alpha   90.00
_cell.angle_beta   90.00
_cell.angle_gamma   90.00
#
_symmetry.space_group_name_H-M   'P 1'
#
loop_
_entity.id
_entity.type
_entity.pdbx_description
1 polymer ?
#
loop_
_entity_poly.entity_id
_entity_poly.type
_entity_poly.pdbx_seq_one_letter_code
_entity_poly.pdbx_strand_id
1 'polypeptide(L)'
;MQTLPPEKLLILRELAWFRRLDPISRARLGSGVSILEMRAGEILYQRDEAKEYIYFLVKGCICESDDLNLLQLHVDERNVWEQHTQTNRLKINRGFISTEIVDINNKSYESTVVCKTDSMLLKIELEIFCETLKKFPGLRERILVSIVTRNQEIFDHDDDNLKGEQKSEDKSWKFWLLAIILPLTTCALISQTSSDINSDQIVFIGIVIAALILWVTEIVPLFAPALLILSGLALMSIAPLNIVLSGFSSQTFLFMIGLYTIGSLIKESGLAYRTCLLLLSCIPTRQNYIASAIFIIGFLLNPILPSATARSNIISPLLSDMKKNLKVSDNSELFTGLALSAYAGITTFSFVFLTAKSENLILYALLPIQTRDAYGYVSWFLSSLLIAIPLLVLMVSIWRIRFGKYKFSRVKRERIDDQLFLLGEPNCLEIQAILSIVIFVIGSITSAFHGISMAWISILLLCYLLFSKVISSSKFKAFIDWQFLLFLAVIIGLSNSISYSGLDNVLKHSLSGLEAVVETNMYLFAIILTILVFCLRFILPPKLCAPLLATVFIPIFQSENINPWYFCIICLVLCDSAFLPYQHATLANFLTEIKSDTTLNKKTFYLTNALINGCKVIAILIAIFVWNTLGNL
;
A
#
# COMPACT_ATOMS: atom_id res chain seq x y z
N MET A 1 37.21 -8.58 8.00
CA MET A 1 36.92 -9.16 9.33
C MET A 1 35.42 -9.27 9.41
N GLN A 2 34.87 -10.46 9.22
CA GLN A 2 33.47 -10.75 9.51
C GLN A 2 33.33 -10.73 11.03
N THR A 3 32.72 -9.70 11.57
CA THR A 3 32.31 -9.70 12.98
C THR A 3 31.29 -10.84 13.14
N LEU A 4 31.56 -11.76 14.05
CA LEU A 4 30.61 -12.80 14.44
C LEU A 4 29.26 -12.14 14.76
N PRO A 5 28.15 -12.72 14.29
CA PRO A 5 26.83 -12.15 14.54
C PRO A 5 26.57 -12.06 16.04
N PRO A 6 25.91 -10.99 16.52
CA PRO A 6 25.53 -10.87 17.91
C PRO A 6 24.76 -12.11 18.36
N GLU A 7 25.12 -12.68 19.50
CA GLU A 7 24.53 -13.91 20.06
C GLU A 7 22.99 -13.90 20.06
N LYS A 8 22.39 -12.72 20.31
CA LYS A 8 20.93 -12.50 20.24
C LYS A 8 20.30 -12.96 18.92
N LEU A 9 20.99 -12.77 17.80
CA LEU A 9 20.46 -13.06 16.48
C LEU A 9 20.47 -14.55 16.16
N LEU A 10 21.44 -15.28 16.71
CA LEU A 10 21.50 -16.74 16.62
C LEU A 10 20.34 -17.35 17.42
N ILE A 11 20.14 -16.88 18.67
CA ILE A 11 19.04 -17.35 19.54
C ILE A 11 17.69 -17.12 18.87
N LEU A 12 17.45 -15.90 18.32
CA LEU A 12 16.20 -15.57 17.63
C LEU A 12 15.92 -16.48 16.43
N ARG A 13 16.95 -16.83 15.66
CA ARG A 13 16.81 -17.74 14.51
C ARG A 13 16.40 -19.16 14.92
N GLU A 14 16.68 -19.59 16.12
CA GLU A 14 16.29 -20.91 16.61
C GLU A 14 14.84 -20.97 17.10
N LEU A 15 14.21 -19.82 17.41
CA LEU A 15 12.85 -19.79 17.93
C LEU A 15 11.83 -20.08 16.84
N ALA A 16 11.01 -21.13 17.04
CA ALA A 16 10.02 -21.58 16.05
C ALA A 16 9.01 -20.49 15.69
N TRP A 17 8.49 -19.72 16.67
CA TRP A 17 7.56 -18.63 16.43
C TRP A 17 8.18 -17.48 15.63
N PHE A 18 9.48 -17.20 15.82
CA PHE A 18 10.20 -16.17 15.09
C PHE A 18 10.45 -16.58 13.63
N ARG A 19 10.75 -17.84 13.35
CA ARG A 19 10.94 -18.35 11.98
C ARG A 19 9.69 -18.24 11.12
N ARG A 20 8.51 -18.26 11.72
CA ARG A 20 7.21 -18.21 11.02
C ARG A 20 6.78 -16.80 10.63
N LEU A 21 7.44 -15.76 11.14
CA LEU A 21 7.19 -14.38 10.74
C LEU A 21 7.67 -14.15 9.30
N ASP A 22 7.01 -13.23 8.60
CA ASP A 22 7.50 -12.74 7.32
C ASP A 22 8.89 -12.09 7.45
N PRO A 23 9.69 -12.03 6.40
CA PRO A 23 11.07 -11.50 6.46
C PRO A 23 11.14 -10.10 7.05
N ILE A 24 10.19 -9.24 6.70
CA ILE A 24 10.13 -7.85 7.17
C ILE A 24 9.91 -7.78 8.69
N SER A 25 8.91 -8.52 9.19
CA SER A 25 8.59 -8.55 10.62
C SER A 25 9.70 -9.19 11.43
N ARG A 26 10.40 -10.22 10.91
CA ARG A 26 11.60 -10.79 11.53
C ARG A 26 12.72 -9.77 11.68
N ALA A 27 13.04 -9.04 10.61
CA ALA A 27 14.11 -8.05 10.64
C ALA A 27 13.81 -6.92 11.65
N ARG A 28 12.57 -6.40 11.64
CA ARG A 28 12.14 -5.34 12.56
C ARG A 28 12.12 -5.79 14.02
N LEU A 29 11.46 -6.92 14.29
CA LEU A 29 11.35 -7.44 15.65
C LEU A 29 12.74 -7.73 16.22
N GLY A 30 13.61 -8.36 15.45
CA GLY A 30 14.95 -8.68 15.89
C GLY A 30 15.84 -7.48 16.17
N SER A 31 15.64 -6.36 15.46
CA SER A 31 16.36 -5.11 15.76
C SER A 31 15.94 -4.47 17.10
N GLY A 32 14.71 -4.72 17.56
CA GLY A 32 14.18 -4.27 18.84
C GLY A 32 14.40 -5.22 20.02
N VAL A 33 15.17 -6.32 19.83
CA VAL A 33 15.46 -7.31 20.88
C VAL A 33 16.85 -7.09 21.46
N SER A 34 16.98 -7.24 22.78
CA SER A 34 18.26 -7.29 23.48
C SER A 34 18.31 -8.51 24.42
N ILE A 35 19.51 -9.04 24.69
CA ILE A 35 19.72 -10.07 25.70
C ILE A 35 19.81 -9.39 27.05
N LEU A 36 19.15 -9.97 28.04
CA LEU A 36 19.23 -9.60 29.44
C LEU A 36 19.64 -10.85 30.23
N GLU A 37 20.80 -10.77 30.90
CA GLU A 37 21.28 -11.80 31.83
C GLU A 37 20.99 -11.34 33.26
N MET A 38 20.36 -12.18 34.04
CA MET A 38 19.97 -11.90 35.42
C MET A 38 20.41 -13.02 36.34
N ARG A 39 20.84 -12.66 37.55
CA ARG A 39 21.26 -13.59 38.57
C ARG A 39 20.08 -14.10 39.41
N ALA A 40 20.26 -15.23 40.03
CA ALA A 40 19.28 -15.75 41.01
C ALA A 40 18.97 -14.71 42.10
N GLY A 41 17.69 -14.45 42.36
CA GLY A 41 17.21 -13.47 43.32
C GLY A 41 16.97 -12.06 42.78
N GLU A 42 17.38 -11.74 41.54
CA GLU A 42 17.10 -10.43 40.96
C GLU A 42 15.65 -10.31 40.49
N ILE A 43 15.08 -9.12 40.71
CA ILE A 43 13.70 -8.77 40.29
C ILE A 43 13.75 -8.30 38.83
N LEU A 44 12.95 -8.90 37.96
CA LEU A 44 12.86 -8.54 36.55
C LEU A 44 11.99 -7.29 36.35
N TYR A 45 10.83 -7.25 36.98
CA TYR A 45 9.92 -6.10 37.07
C TYR A 45 8.99 -6.25 38.26
N GLN A 46 8.45 -5.14 38.72
CA GLN A 46 7.51 -5.07 39.84
C GLN A 46 6.09 -4.77 39.36
N ARG A 47 5.11 -5.18 40.14
CA ARG A 47 3.72 -4.80 39.94
C ARG A 47 3.57 -3.28 39.88
N ASP A 48 2.69 -2.80 39.00
CA ASP A 48 2.41 -1.37 38.74
C ASP A 48 3.56 -0.58 38.08
N GLU A 49 4.71 -1.22 37.77
CA GLU A 49 5.76 -0.61 36.96
C GLU A 49 5.30 -0.44 35.51
N ALA A 50 5.76 0.63 34.83
CA ALA A 50 5.39 0.92 33.44
C ALA A 50 5.85 -0.18 32.48
N LYS A 51 4.93 -0.72 31.70
CA LYS A 51 5.17 -1.82 30.76
C LYS A 51 5.73 -1.31 29.42
N GLU A 52 7.06 -1.28 29.31
CA GLU A 52 7.74 -0.87 28.09
C GLU A 52 8.27 -2.06 27.26
N TYR A 53 8.43 -3.22 27.89
CA TYR A 53 9.06 -4.40 27.30
C TYR A 53 8.26 -5.67 27.55
N ILE A 54 8.45 -6.66 26.66
CA ILE A 54 8.02 -8.05 26.86
C ILE A 54 9.26 -8.91 26.99
N TYR A 55 9.18 -9.90 27.85
CA TYR A 55 10.30 -10.79 28.13
C TYR A 55 10.01 -12.22 27.68
N PHE A 56 11.01 -12.83 27.05
CA PHE A 56 10.98 -14.26 26.68
C PHE A 56 12.15 -14.97 27.36
N LEU A 57 11.85 -15.94 28.19
CA LEU A 57 12.86 -16.73 28.91
C LEU A 57 13.48 -17.75 27.96
N VAL A 58 14.78 -17.66 27.73
CA VAL A 58 15.56 -18.57 26.88
C VAL A 58 16.11 -19.71 27.73
N LYS A 59 16.68 -19.38 28.87
CA LYS A 59 17.31 -20.33 29.81
C LYS A 59 17.16 -19.84 31.24
N GLY A 60 16.95 -20.76 32.18
CA GLY A 60 16.79 -20.44 33.59
C GLY A 60 15.41 -20.76 34.11
N CYS A 61 15.08 -20.23 35.28
CA CYS A 61 13.78 -20.40 35.93
C CYS A 61 13.38 -19.12 36.64
N ILE A 62 12.14 -18.69 36.44
CA ILE A 62 11.55 -17.51 37.07
C ILE A 62 10.29 -17.87 37.82
N CYS A 63 9.95 -17.05 38.80
CA CYS A 63 8.71 -17.11 39.56
C CYS A 63 7.93 -15.81 39.42
N GLU A 64 6.62 -15.92 39.21
CA GLU A 64 5.66 -14.84 39.15
C GLU A 64 4.73 -14.88 40.36
N SER A 65 4.51 -13.75 41.04
CA SER A 65 3.60 -13.63 42.19
C SER A 65 3.07 -12.23 42.33
N ASP A 66 1.87 -12.12 42.88
CA ASP A 66 1.22 -10.85 43.19
C ASP A 66 1.80 -10.18 44.45
N ASP A 67 2.55 -10.91 45.29
CA ASP A 67 3.04 -10.43 46.58
C ASP A 67 4.56 -10.53 46.71
N LEU A 68 5.22 -9.36 46.86
CA LEU A 68 6.69 -9.24 46.92
C LEU A 68 7.30 -9.93 48.14
N ASN A 69 6.59 -9.89 49.30
CA ASN A 69 7.07 -10.45 50.56
C ASN A 69 7.15 -11.97 50.50
N LEU A 70 6.29 -12.61 49.75
CA LEU A 70 6.29 -14.06 49.55
C LEU A 70 7.39 -14.56 48.62
N LEU A 71 7.87 -13.69 47.72
CA LEU A 71 8.95 -14.03 46.79
C LEU A 71 10.34 -13.98 47.47
N GLN A 72 10.57 -13.02 48.37
CA GLN A 72 11.84 -12.86 49.10
C GLN A 72 12.08 -13.96 50.15
N LEU A 73 11.02 -14.47 50.81
CA LEU A 73 11.12 -15.55 51.82
C LEU A 73 11.56 -16.91 51.26
N HIS A 74 11.53 -17.10 49.93
CA HIS A 74 11.75 -18.43 49.32
C HIS A 74 13.05 -18.53 48.49
N VAL A 75 13.87 -17.50 48.44
CA VAL A 75 15.20 -17.59 47.84
C VAL A 75 16.18 -18.37 48.73
N ASP A 76 15.96 -18.37 50.07
CA ASP A 76 16.86 -18.98 51.05
C ASP A 76 16.58 -20.46 51.40
N GLU A 77 15.42 -21.06 51.06
CA GLU A 77 15.10 -22.44 51.43
C GLU A 77 14.93 -23.39 50.22
N ARG A 78 15.93 -24.24 49.99
CA ARG A 78 15.95 -25.20 48.87
C ARG A 78 14.98 -26.40 48.99
N ASN A 79 14.29 -26.63 50.11
CA ASN A 79 13.61 -27.90 50.40
C ASN A 79 12.10 -27.84 50.78
N VAL A 80 11.38 -26.75 50.67
CA VAL A 80 9.98 -26.63 51.19
C VAL A 80 8.92 -26.56 50.08
N TRP A 81 9.23 -26.93 48.86
CA TRP A 81 8.39 -26.66 47.67
C TRP A 81 7.27 -27.66 47.37
N GLU A 82 7.21 -28.79 48.05
CA GLU A 82 6.26 -29.87 47.70
C GLU A 82 4.90 -29.84 48.46
N GLN A 83 4.69 -29.00 49.46
CA GLN A 83 3.51 -29.12 50.34
C GLN A 83 2.50 -27.97 50.38
N HIS A 84 2.69 -26.84 49.67
CA HIS A 84 1.68 -25.77 49.66
C HIS A 84 1.24 -25.35 48.26
N THR A 85 0.38 -26.13 47.64
CA THR A 85 -0.20 -25.98 46.29
C THR A 85 -1.56 -25.26 46.30
N GLN A 86 -1.72 -24.13 46.95
CA GLN A 86 -2.99 -23.37 46.88
C GLN A 86 -2.86 -21.84 46.69
N THR A 87 -1.69 -21.32 46.43
CA THR A 87 -1.53 -19.90 46.04
C THR A 87 -0.92 -19.79 44.62
N ASN A 88 -1.50 -18.92 43.79
CA ASN A 88 -1.19 -18.67 42.38
C ASN A 88 0.31 -18.42 42.10
N ARG A 89 1.15 -19.45 42.06
CA ARG A 89 2.58 -19.33 41.77
C ARG A 89 2.90 -20.02 40.47
N LEU A 90 3.28 -19.24 39.47
CA LEU A 90 3.64 -19.71 38.15
C LEU A 90 5.17 -19.87 38.06
N LYS A 91 5.66 -21.12 37.92
CA LYS A 91 7.06 -21.43 37.63
C LYS A 91 7.22 -21.56 36.13
N ILE A 92 8.07 -20.71 35.51
CA ILE A 92 8.32 -20.70 34.07
C ILE A 92 9.76 -21.15 33.83
N ASN A 93 9.94 -22.17 33.00
CA ASN A 93 11.27 -22.70 32.68
C ASN A 93 11.76 -22.28 31.30
N ARG A 94 10.88 -21.96 30.36
CA ARG A 94 11.18 -21.42 29.01
C ARG A 94 9.90 -20.87 28.41
N GLY A 95 9.98 -19.73 27.69
CA GLY A 95 8.86 -19.16 26.97
C GLY A 95 8.56 -17.72 27.35
N PHE A 96 7.42 -17.19 26.88
CA PHE A 96 6.96 -15.84 27.25
C PHE A 96 6.59 -15.78 28.74
N ILE A 97 7.02 -14.71 29.38
CA ILE A 97 6.74 -14.43 30.78
C ILE A 97 5.45 -13.62 30.82
N SER A 98 4.50 -14.05 31.68
CA SER A 98 3.22 -13.39 31.95
C SER A 98 2.10 -13.57 30.91
N THR A 99 0.91 -13.86 31.44
CA THR A 99 -0.38 -13.84 30.72
C THR A 99 -0.76 -12.44 30.23
N GLU A 100 -0.11 -11.41 30.72
CA GLU A 100 -0.33 -9.99 30.40
C GLU A 100 0.00 -9.59 28.96
N ILE A 101 0.65 -10.47 28.18
CA ILE A 101 0.80 -10.28 26.70
C ILE A 101 -0.55 -10.17 26.01
N VAL A 102 -1.61 -10.64 26.66
CA VAL A 102 -2.99 -10.65 26.17
C VAL A 102 -3.62 -9.28 26.23
N ASP A 103 -3.36 -8.55 27.31
CA ASP A 103 -3.92 -7.20 27.49
C ASP A 103 -2.92 -6.12 27.06
N ILE A 104 -2.91 -5.87 25.75
CA ILE A 104 -2.07 -4.86 25.10
C ILE A 104 -2.41 -3.44 25.59
N ASN A 105 -3.59 -3.23 26.16
CA ASN A 105 -4.08 -1.92 26.60
C ASN A 105 -3.62 -1.57 28.02
N ASN A 106 -3.17 -2.56 28.79
CA ASN A 106 -2.67 -2.32 30.14
C ASN A 106 -1.25 -1.74 30.09
N LYS A 107 -1.05 -0.56 30.67
CA LYS A 107 0.20 0.20 30.65
C LYS A 107 1.17 -0.16 31.77
N SER A 108 0.78 -1.02 32.69
CA SER A 108 1.60 -1.45 33.84
C SER A 108 1.62 -2.97 33.95
N TYR A 109 2.64 -3.52 34.62
CA TYR A 109 2.70 -4.95 34.96
C TYR A 109 1.73 -5.26 36.11
N GLU A 110 1.01 -6.39 36.01
CA GLU A 110 0.02 -6.82 37.00
C GLU A 110 0.63 -7.67 38.12
N SER A 111 1.83 -8.20 37.90
CA SER A 111 2.54 -9.11 38.81
C SER A 111 4.00 -8.71 38.99
N THR A 112 4.65 -9.24 40.03
CA THR A 112 6.09 -9.11 40.23
C THR A 112 6.79 -10.42 39.82
N VAL A 113 7.89 -10.30 39.06
CA VAL A 113 8.67 -11.45 38.57
C VAL A 113 10.08 -11.41 39.11
N VAL A 114 10.53 -12.58 39.66
CA VAL A 114 11.86 -12.76 40.25
C VAL A 114 12.56 -13.95 39.59
N CYS A 115 13.84 -13.82 39.31
CA CYS A 115 14.68 -14.89 38.80
C CYS A 115 15.07 -15.87 39.91
N LYS A 116 14.67 -17.15 39.77
CA LYS A 116 14.99 -18.18 40.74
C LYS A 116 16.38 -18.78 40.52
N THR A 117 16.84 -18.80 39.31
CA THR A 117 18.17 -19.22 38.89
C THR A 117 18.79 -18.18 37.99
N ASP A 118 20.09 -18.26 37.75
CA ASP A 118 20.71 -17.45 36.72
C ASP A 118 20.00 -17.67 35.41
N SER A 119 19.47 -16.59 34.87
CA SER A 119 18.50 -16.62 33.76
C SER A 119 18.95 -15.73 32.61
N MET A 120 18.75 -16.24 31.41
CA MET A 120 18.95 -15.49 30.15
C MET A 120 17.59 -15.22 29.52
N LEU A 121 17.29 -13.95 29.28
CA LEU A 121 16.02 -13.49 28.71
C LEU A 121 16.24 -12.67 27.44
N LEU A 122 15.29 -12.72 26.54
CA LEU A 122 15.15 -11.76 25.45
C LEU A 122 14.20 -10.66 25.90
N LYS A 123 14.69 -9.43 25.94
CA LYS A 123 13.96 -8.21 26.21
C LYS A 123 13.51 -7.63 24.88
N ILE A 124 12.18 -7.56 24.64
CA ILE A 124 11.55 -7.18 23.37
C ILE A 124 10.79 -5.87 23.57
N GLU A 125 10.98 -4.89 22.71
CA GLU A 125 10.22 -3.63 22.75
C GLU A 125 8.71 -3.93 22.53
N LEU A 126 7.86 -3.54 23.49
CA LEU A 126 6.41 -3.79 23.50
C LEU A 126 5.74 -3.25 22.23
N GLU A 127 6.13 -2.08 21.78
CA GLU A 127 5.54 -1.43 20.61
C GLU A 127 5.74 -2.24 19.33
N ILE A 128 6.98 -2.71 19.07
CA ILE A 128 7.30 -3.52 17.89
C ILE A 128 6.61 -4.89 17.95
N PHE A 129 6.53 -5.45 19.15
CA PHE A 129 5.87 -6.74 19.35
C PHE A 129 4.35 -6.63 19.12
N CYS A 130 3.69 -5.58 19.63
CA CYS A 130 2.27 -5.33 19.41
C CYS A 130 1.93 -5.09 17.93
N GLU A 131 2.76 -4.37 17.21
CA GLU A 131 2.61 -4.20 15.76
C GLU A 131 2.70 -5.54 15.02
N THR A 132 3.65 -6.39 15.44
CA THR A 132 3.81 -7.75 14.88
C THR A 132 2.57 -8.61 15.16
N LEU A 133 2.03 -8.58 16.38
CA LEU A 133 0.82 -9.33 16.75
C LEU A 133 -0.43 -8.88 16.00
N LYS A 134 -0.59 -7.56 15.73
CA LYS A 134 -1.69 -7.04 14.92
C LYS A 134 -1.62 -7.56 13.48
N LYS A 135 -0.42 -7.73 12.95
CA LYS A 135 -0.19 -8.23 11.59
C LYS A 135 -0.39 -9.75 11.49
N PHE A 136 -0.14 -10.48 12.57
CA PHE A 136 -0.26 -11.93 12.64
C PHE A 136 -1.22 -12.35 13.78
N PRO A 137 -2.57 -12.24 13.58
CA PRO A 137 -3.55 -12.59 14.62
C PRO A 137 -3.39 -14.02 15.16
N GLY A 138 -3.13 -14.99 14.29
CA GLY A 138 -2.88 -16.38 14.68
C GLY A 138 -1.63 -16.58 15.54
N LEU A 139 -0.64 -15.69 15.48
CA LEU A 139 0.50 -15.71 16.40
C LEU A 139 0.07 -15.34 17.82
N ARG A 140 -0.82 -14.35 17.97
CA ARG A 140 -1.36 -13.95 19.27
C ARG A 140 -2.08 -15.10 19.96
N GLU A 141 -2.97 -15.80 19.25
CA GLU A 141 -3.69 -16.96 19.80
C GLU A 141 -2.74 -18.10 20.19
N ARG A 142 -1.75 -18.40 19.37
CA ARG A 142 -0.76 -19.44 19.65
C ARG A 142 0.13 -19.10 20.85
N ILE A 143 0.55 -17.85 21.00
CA ILE A 143 1.29 -17.39 22.18
C ILE A 143 0.40 -17.55 23.42
N LEU A 144 -0.88 -17.15 23.33
CA LEU A 144 -1.86 -17.33 24.40
C LEU A 144 -2.02 -18.79 24.81
N VAL A 145 -2.26 -19.67 23.82
CA VAL A 145 -2.39 -21.12 24.08
C VAL A 145 -1.11 -21.66 24.69
N SER A 146 0.08 -21.26 24.23
CA SER A 146 1.37 -21.72 24.78
C SER A 146 1.59 -21.26 26.23
N ILE A 147 1.07 -20.07 26.59
CA ILE A 147 1.12 -19.55 27.95
C ILE A 147 0.12 -20.29 28.86
N VAL A 148 -1.11 -20.48 28.39
CA VAL A 148 -2.22 -21.09 29.14
C VAL A 148 -2.02 -22.60 29.31
N THR A 149 -1.61 -23.33 28.27
CA THR A 149 -1.45 -24.80 28.31
C THR A 149 -0.11 -25.25 28.81
N ARG A 150 0.90 -24.38 28.95
CA ARG A 150 2.28 -24.67 29.37
C ARG A 150 2.94 -25.85 28.69
N ASN A 151 2.47 -26.27 27.55
CA ASN A 151 3.06 -27.34 26.76
C ASN A 151 3.91 -26.77 25.62
N GLN A 152 5.16 -27.17 25.61
CA GLN A 152 6.26 -26.64 24.75
C GLN A 152 6.17 -27.05 23.29
N GLU A 153 5.15 -27.76 22.80
CA GLU A 153 5.18 -28.41 21.46
C GLU A 153 3.93 -28.23 20.57
N ILE A 154 3.09 -27.23 20.79
CA ILE A 154 1.91 -27.04 19.90
C ILE A 154 2.12 -25.85 18.96
N PHE A 155 3.05 -26.00 18.01
CA PHE A 155 3.17 -25.10 16.85
C PHE A 155 3.03 -25.82 15.50
N ASP A 156 2.56 -27.07 15.50
CA ASP A 156 2.38 -27.87 14.30
C ASP A 156 0.91 -28.24 14.06
N HIS A 157 0.07 -27.31 13.70
CA HIS A 157 -1.11 -27.58 12.88
C HIS A 157 -1.62 -26.31 12.19
N ASP A 158 -1.81 -26.44 10.90
CA ASP A 158 -2.42 -25.47 10.01
C ASP A 158 -3.87 -25.21 10.39
N ASP A 159 -4.21 -23.93 10.62
CA ASP A 159 -5.58 -23.46 10.47
C ASP A 159 -5.56 -22.01 9.95
N ASP A 160 -5.74 -21.91 8.64
CA ASP A 160 -5.85 -20.66 7.87
C ASP A 160 -7.29 -20.07 7.85
N ASN A 161 -8.09 -20.27 8.91
CA ASN A 161 -9.48 -19.81 8.91
C ASN A 161 -9.83 -19.01 10.15
N LEU A 162 -9.42 -17.75 10.23
CA LEU A 162 -10.13 -16.71 11.02
C LEU A 162 -9.85 -15.34 10.41
N LYS A 163 -10.54 -15.04 9.30
CA LYS A 163 -10.75 -13.66 8.89
C LYS A 163 -11.81 -13.07 9.81
N GLY A 164 -11.39 -12.13 10.66
CA GLY A 164 -12.32 -11.33 11.46
C GLY A 164 -13.33 -10.63 10.55
N GLU A 165 -14.60 -10.94 10.76
CA GLU A 165 -15.73 -10.19 10.20
C GLU A 165 -15.64 -8.74 10.68
N GLN A 166 -15.33 -7.84 9.76
CA GLN A 166 -15.59 -6.41 9.99
C GLN A 166 -17.11 -6.27 10.14
N LYS A 167 -17.57 -5.90 11.33
CA LYS A 167 -18.93 -5.38 11.55
C LYS A 167 -19.15 -4.25 10.55
N SER A 168 -20.02 -4.50 9.56
CA SER A 168 -20.55 -3.43 8.71
C SER A 168 -21.37 -2.51 9.61
N GLU A 169 -20.93 -1.26 9.78
CA GLU A 169 -21.81 -0.22 10.26
C GLU A 169 -23.06 -0.16 9.39
N ASP A 170 -24.19 -0.11 10.02
CA ASP A 170 -25.52 -0.02 9.40
C ASP A 170 -25.60 1.26 8.56
N LYS A 171 -25.16 1.19 7.30
CA LYS A 171 -25.19 2.33 6.38
C LYS A 171 -26.66 2.62 6.05
N SER A 172 -27.07 3.85 6.32
CA SER A 172 -28.42 4.37 6.28
C SER A 172 -29.19 3.98 5.00
N TRP A 173 -30.38 3.36 5.13
CA TRP A 173 -31.33 3.05 4.06
C TRP A 173 -31.62 4.24 3.12
N LYS A 174 -31.38 5.48 3.58
CA LYS A 174 -31.52 6.71 2.79
C LYS A 174 -30.63 6.71 1.53
N PHE A 175 -29.44 6.15 1.60
CA PHE A 175 -28.54 6.07 0.44
C PHE A 175 -29.01 5.05 -0.60
N TRP A 176 -29.65 3.94 -0.16
CA TRP A 176 -30.28 3.00 -1.06
C TRP A 176 -31.45 3.63 -1.82
N LEU A 177 -32.28 4.43 -1.12
CA LEU A 177 -33.34 5.20 -1.77
C LEU A 177 -32.78 6.21 -2.78
N LEU A 178 -31.69 6.89 -2.45
CA LEU A 178 -31.03 7.82 -3.37
C LEU A 178 -30.55 7.09 -4.64
N ALA A 179 -29.98 5.89 -4.50
CA ALA A 179 -29.49 5.08 -5.62
C ALA A 179 -30.60 4.56 -6.54
N ILE A 180 -31.85 4.57 -6.09
CA ILE A 180 -33.01 4.17 -6.89
C ILE A 180 -33.75 5.41 -7.44
N ILE A 181 -34.03 6.40 -6.58
CA ILE A 181 -34.88 7.54 -6.94
C ILE A 181 -34.17 8.49 -7.91
N LEU A 182 -32.88 8.80 -7.67
CA LEU A 182 -32.16 9.77 -8.52
C LEU A 182 -32.01 9.28 -9.98
N PRO A 183 -31.63 8.02 -10.26
CA PRO A 183 -31.62 7.52 -11.64
C PRO A 183 -33.00 7.56 -12.31
N LEU A 184 -34.07 7.19 -11.60
CA LEU A 184 -35.41 7.22 -12.14
C LEU A 184 -35.88 8.65 -12.45
N THR A 185 -35.60 9.61 -11.56
CA THR A 185 -35.96 11.01 -11.79
C THR A 185 -35.15 11.62 -12.94
N THR A 186 -33.86 11.29 -13.04
CA THR A 186 -33.03 11.78 -14.17
C THR A 186 -33.47 11.18 -15.50
N CYS A 187 -33.80 9.89 -15.56
CA CYS A 187 -34.37 9.28 -16.76
C CYS A 187 -35.68 9.93 -17.16
N ALA A 188 -36.58 10.19 -16.21
CA ALA A 188 -37.86 10.87 -16.47
C ALA A 188 -37.66 12.32 -16.96
N LEU A 189 -36.72 13.05 -16.41
CA LEU A 189 -36.38 14.40 -16.85
C LEU A 189 -35.81 14.41 -18.28
N ILE A 190 -34.85 13.53 -18.57
CA ILE A 190 -34.22 13.44 -19.89
C ILE A 190 -35.27 13.05 -20.94
N SER A 191 -36.17 12.11 -20.64
CA SER A 191 -37.23 11.70 -21.58
C SER A 191 -38.21 12.82 -21.91
N GLN A 192 -38.39 13.81 -21.02
CA GLN A 192 -39.27 14.97 -21.26
C GLN A 192 -38.59 16.14 -21.95
N THR A 193 -37.27 16.31 -21.75
CA THR A 193 -36.56 17.49 -22.21
C THR A 193 -35.77 17.28 -23.49
N SER A 194 -35.41 16.04 -23.84
CA SER A 194 -34.54 15.76 -24.99
C SER A 194 -35.22 14.78 -25.95
N SER A 195 -35.63 15.27 -27.12
CA SER A 195 -36.16 14.46 -28.20
C SER A 195 -35.10 13.67 -28.98
N ASP A 196 -33.84 14.02 -28.82
CA ASP A 196 -32.74 13.47 -29.60
C ASP A 196 -32.06 12.25 -28.98
N ILE A 197 -32.48 11.87 -27.78
CA ILE A 197 -31.91 10.74 -27.03
C ILE A 197 -32.84 9.54 -27.09
N ASN A 198 -32.35 8.40 -27.58
CA ASN A 198 -33.12 7.16 -27.67
C ASN A 198 -33.43 6.57 -26.30
N SER A 199 -34.52 5.79 -26.20
CA SER A 199 -34.93 5.10 -24.96
C SER A 199 -33.82 4.25 -24.35
N ASP A 200 -33.05 3.53 -25.17
CA ASP A 200 -31.94 2.68 -24.73
C ASP A 200 -30.81 3.50 -24.13
N GLN A 201 -30.52 4.67 -24.69
CA GLN A 201 -29.53 5.61 -24.16
C GLN A 201 -29.96 6.22 -22.82
N ILE A 202 -31.26 6.50 -22.64
CA ILE A 202 -31.80 7.00 -21.36
C ILE A 202 -31.64 5.94 -20.28
N VAL A 203 -31.98 4.69 -20.56
CA VAL A 203 -31.82 3.55 -19.63
C VAL A 203 -30.33 3.34 -19.30
N PHE A 204 -29.46 3.42 -20.30
CA PHE A 204 -28.01 3.33 -20.11
C PHE A 204 -27.50 4.39 -19.12
N ILE A 205 -27.88 5.65 -19.32
CA ILE A 205 -27.52 6.76 -18.43
C ILE A 205 -28.04 6.48 -17.01
N GLY A 206 -29.28 6.00 -16.87
CA GLY A 206 -29.85 5.62 -15.57
C GLY A 206 -29.04 4.57 -14.83
N ILE A 207 -28.60 3.51 -15.52
CA ILE A 207 -27.77 2.45 -14.94
C ILE A 207 -26.41 3.02 -14.46
N VAL A 208 -25.78 3.88 -15.28
CA VAL A 208 -24.51 4.50 -14.92
C VAL A 208 -24.65 5.43 -13.71
N ILE A 209 -25.72 6.24 -13.65
CA ILE A 209 -25.98 7.13 -12.51
C ILE A 209 -26.23 6.30 -11.24
N ALA A 210 -26.98 5.22 -11.30
CA ALA A 210 -27.18 4.32 -10.16
C ALA A 210 -25.85 3.78 -9.63
N ALA A 211 -24.99 3.30 -10.54
CA ALA A 211 -23.66 2.81 -10.18
C ALA A 211 -22.77 3.92 -9.58
N LEU A 212 -22.81 5.13 -10.13
CA LEU A 212 -22.06 6.28 -9.60
C LEU A 212 -22.47 6.62 -8.17
N ILE A 213 -23.77 6.62 -7.87
CA ILE A 213 -24.26 6.88 -6.51
C ILE A 213 -23.76 5.80 -5.55
N LEU A 214 -23.81 4.53 -5.94
CA LEU A 214 -23.33 3.42 -5.12
C LEU A 214 -21.82 3.50 -4.88
N TRP A 215 -21.04 3.95 -5.86
CA TRP A 215 -19.60 4.20 -5.70
C TRP A 215 -19.30 5.39 -4.79
N VAL A 216 -20.05 6.48 -4.91
CA VAL A 216 -19.87 7.69 -4.08
C VAL A 216 -20.21 7.43 -2.61
N THR A 217 -21.29 6.66 -2.38
CA THR A 217 -21.76 6.36 -1.03
C THR A 217 -20.98 5.25 -0.33
N GLU A 218 -20.17 4.48 -1.09
CA GLU A 218 -19.38 3.35 -0.59
C GLU A 218 -20.19 2.33 0.24
N ILE A 219 -21.50 2.22 -0.03
CA ILE A 219 -22.40 1.28 0.67
C ILE A 219 -22.04 -0.17 0.34
N VAL A 220 -21.55 -0.38 -0.88
CA VAL A 220 -21.17 -1.69 -1.43
C VAL A 220 -19.72 -1.69 -1.89
N PRO A 221 -19.07 -2.85 -1.97
CA PRO A 221 -17.70 -2.96 -2.50
C PRO A 221 -17.58 -2.42 -3.93
N LEU A 222 -16.40 -1.95 -4.33
CA LEU A 222 -16.11 -1.30 -5.62
C LEU A 222 -16.62 -2.08 -6.84
N PHE A 223 -16.56 -3.41 -6.82
CA PHE A 223 -16.95 -4.26 -7.95
C PHE A 223 -18.47 -4.45 -8.08
N ALA A 224 -19.26 -4.25 -7.00
CA ALA A 224 -20.69 -4.52 -7.02
C ALA A 224 -21.46 -3.55 -7.93
N PRO A 225 -21.25 -2.21 -7.91
CA PRO A 225 -21.85 -1.32 -8.90
C PRO A 225 -21.37 -1.59 -10.33
N ALA A 226 -20.14 -2.07 -10.50
CA ALA A 226 -19.66 -2.50 -11.81
C ALA A 226 -20.47 -3.70 -12.34
N LEU A 227 -20.73 -4.69 -11.50
CA LEU A 227 -21.61 -5.83 -11.88
C LEU A 227 -23.04 -5.38 -12.16
N LEU A 228 -23.55 -4.34 -11.47
CA LEU A 228 -24.84 -3.74 -11.80
C LEU A 228 -24.84 -3.16 -13.22
N ILE A 229 -23.78 -2.45 -13.63
CA ILE A 229 -23.63 -1.96 -15.00
C ILE A 229 -23.63 -3.13 -15.99
N LEU A 230 -22.78 -4.12 -15.75
CA LEU A 230 -22.65 -5.29 -16.62
C LEU A 230 -24.00 -5.99 -16.81
N SER A 231 -24.71 -6.31 -15.72
CA SER A 231 -25.99 -6.99 -15.75
C SER A 231 -27.09 -6.12 -16.37
N GLY A 232 -27.12 -4.83 -16.07
CA GLY A 232 -28.08 -3.90 -16.63
C GLY A 232 -27.94 -3.76 -18.14
N LEU A 233 -26.72 -3.58 -18.66
CA LEU A 233 -26.47 -3.50 -20.10
C LEU A 233 -26.82 -4.79 -20.84
N ALA A 234 -26.54 -5.95 -20.23
CA ALA A 234 -26.85 -7.24 -20.81
C ALA A 234 -28.36 -7.55 -20.79
N LEU A 235 -29.05 -7.33 -19.66
CA LEU A 235 -30.47 -7.61 -19.50
C LEU A 235 -31.37 -6.70 -20.35
N MET A 236 -30.98 -5.41 -20.46
CA MET A 236 -31.74 -4.46 -21.29
C MET A 236 -31.34 -4.53 -22.77
N SER A 237 -30.42 -5.44 -23.13
CA SER A 237 -29.93 -5.62 -24.53
C SER A 237 -29.43 -4.33 -25.18
N ILE A 238 -28.87 -3.41 -24.40
CA ILE A 238 -28.38 -2.10 -24.86
C ILE A 238 -27.16 -2.25 -25.79
N ALA A 239 -26.31 -3.24 -25.51
CA ALA A 239 -25.18 -3.61 -26.35
C ALA A 239 -25.05 -5.13 -26.45
N PRO A 240 -24.52 -5.67 -27.56
CA PRO A 240 -24.24 -7.09 -27.70
C PRO A 240 -23.32 -7.61 -26.60
N LEU A 241 -23.53 -8.83 -26.15
CA LEU A 241 -22.82 -9.43 -25.02
C LEU A 241 -21.30 -9.48 -25.22
N ASN A 242 -20.84 -9.67 -26.45
CA ASN A 242 -19.41 -9.62 -26.80
C ASN A 242 -18.77 -8.24 -26.57
N ILE A 243 -19.53 -7.15 -26.70
CA ILE A 243 -19.08 -5.78 -26.42
C ILE A 243 -19.10 -5.55 -24.90
N VAL A 244 -20.18 -5.90 -24.22
CA VAL A 244 -20.32 -5.74 -22.77
C VAL A 244 -19.23 -6.52 -22.02
N LEU A 245 -18.89 -7.74 -22.50
CA LEU A 245 -17.86 -8.60 -21.91
C LEU A 245 -16.43 -8.37 -22.47
N SER A 246 -16.26 -7.42 -23.40
CA SER A 246 -14.97 -7.21 -24.09
C SER A 246 -13.78 -6.94 -23.16
N GLY A 247 -14.03 -6.40 -21.97
CA GLY A 247 -13.00 -6.17 -20.97
C GLY A 247 -12.37 -7.45 -20.42
N PHE A 248 -13.13 -8.54 -20.32
CA PHE A 248 -12.60 -9.84 -19.86
C PHE A 248 -11.64 -10.49 -20.86
N SER A 249 -11.81 -10.22 -22.14
CA SER A 249 -10.91 -10.68 -23.21
C SER A 249 -9.79 -9.68 -23.53
N SER A 250 -9.72 -8.57 -22.82
CA SER A 250 -8.71 -7.53 -23.07
C SER A 250 -7.31 -7.98 -22.65
N GLN A 251 -6.30 -7.58 -23.43
CA GLN A 251 -4.90 -7.84 -23.07
C GLN A 251 -4.53 -7.24 -21.70
N THR A 252 -5.15 -6.10 -21.32
CA THR A 252 -4.90 -5.45 -20.04
C THR A 252 -5.41 -6.29 -18.86
N PHE A 253 -6.53 -6.98 -19.01
CA PHE A 253 -7.04 -7.90 -17.99
C PHE A 253 -6.05 -9.03 -17.71
N LEU A 254 -5.55 -9.67 -18.75
CA LEU A 254 -4.52 -10.71 -18.65
C LEU A 254 -3.21 -10.16 -18.06
N PHE A 255 -2.82 -8.98 -18.51
CA PHE A 255 -1.62 -8.30 -18.00
C PHE A 255 -1.68 -8.08 -16.49
N MET A 256 -2.83 -7.62 -15.98
CA MET A 256 -3.02 -7.39 -14.55
C MET A 256 -2.89 -8.66 -13.71
N ILE A 257 -3.38 -9.80 -14.20
CA ILE A 257 -3.22 -11.10 -13.51
C ILE A 257 -1.74 -11.42 -13.31
N GLY A 258 -0.95 -11.34 -14.38
CA GLY A 258 0.49 -11.57 -14.31
C GLY A 258 1.21 -10.58 -13.40
N LEU A 259 0.89 -9.30 -13.54
CA LEU A 259 1.51 -8.21 -12.76
C LEU A 259 1.22 -8.33 -11.26
N TYR A 260 -0.03 -8.62 -10.86
CA TYR A 260 -0.37 -8.85 -9.46
C TYR A 260 0.40 -10.02 -8.87
N THR A 261 0.57 -11.08 -9.64
CA THR A 261 1.32 -12.26 -9.21
C THR A 261 2.79 -11.94 -8.97
N ILE A 262 3.43 -11.25 -9.91
CA ILE A 262 4.84 -10.81 -9.77
C ILE A 262 4.98 -9.85 -8.59
N GLY A 263 4.11 -8.84 -8.48
CA GLY A 263 4.14 -7.85 -7.38
C GLY A 263 3.93 -8.48 -6.00
N SER A 264 3.05 -9.47 -5.89
CA SER A 264 2.81 -10.19 -4.64
C SER A 264 3.96 -11.13 -4.26
N LEU A 265 4.61 -11.77 -5.25
CA LEU A 265 5.82 -12.55 -5.03
C LEU A 265 6.95 -11.66 -4.48
N ILE A 266 7.14 -10.47 -5.04
CA ILE A 266 8.14 -9.49 -4.57
C ILE A 266 7.87 -9.08 -3.12
N LYS A 267 6.60 -8.85 -2.78
CA LYS A 267 6.18 -8.50 -1.41
C LYS A 267 6.41 -9.66 -0.44
N GLU A 268 5.99 -10.87 -0.79
CA GLU A 268 6.08 -12.06 0.09
C GLU A 268 7.53 -12.52 0.28
N SER A 269 8.36 -12.44 -0.75
CA SER A 269 9.79 -12.79 -0.64
C SER A 269 10.57 -11.89 0.32
N GLY A 270 10.11 -10.66 0.57
CA GLY A 270 10.83 -9.65 1.33
C GLY A 270 11.87 -8.86 0.51
N LEU A 271 11.96 -9.14 -0.79
CA LEU A 271 12.92 -8.50 -1.70
C LEU A 271 12.82 -6.97 -1.67
N ALA A 272 11.61 -6.42 -1.69
CA ALA A 272 11.42 -4.97 -1.66
C ALA A 272 11.97 -4.33 -0.38
N TYR A 273 11.80 -4.99 0.78
CA TYR A 273 12.34 -4.49 2.05
C TYR A 273 13.86 -4.61 2.10
N ARG A 274 14.42 -5.73 1.64
CA ARG A 274 15.89 -5.89 1.49
C ARG A 274 16.48 -4.82 0.59
N THR A 275 15.85 -4.54 -0.55
CA THR A 275 16.29 -3.48 -1.47
C THR A 275 16.29 -2.11 -0.78
N CYS A 276 15.27 -1.79 0.00
CA CYS A 276 15.23 -0.55 0.78
C CYS A 276 16.38 -0.45 1.78
N LEU A 277 16.67 -1.53 2.53
CA LEU A 277 17.77 -1.55 3.49
C LEU A 277 19.14 -1.45 2.81
N LEU A 278 19.35 -2.14 1.68
CA LEU A 278 20.59 -2.04 0.90
C LEU A 278 20.79 -0.63 0.37
N LEU A 279 19.75 -0.01 -0.19
CA LEU A 279 19.84 1.38 -0.64
C LEU A 279 20.16 2.34 0.53
N LEU A 280 19.54 2.14 1.70
CA LEU A 280 19.84 2.93 2.89
C LEU A 280 21.29 2.74 3.38
N SER A 281 21.82 1.52 3.30
CA SER A 281 23.21 1.24 3.71
C SER A 281 24.24 1.91 2.78
N CYS A 282 23.90 2.15 1.51
CA CYS A 282 24.75 2.82 0.53
C CYS A 282 24.79 4.34 0.70
N ILE A 283 23.84 4.95 1.45
CA ILE A 283 23.76 6.39 1.56
C ILE A 283 24.86 6.94 2.46
N PRO A 284 25.55 8.02 2.02
CA PRO A 284 26.48 8.72 2.89
C PRO A 284 25.75 9.22 4.13
N THR A 285 26.33 8.99 5.31
CA THR A 285 25.79 9.44 6.61
C THR A 285 25.72 10.98 6.75
N ARG A 286 26.00 11.73 5.67
CA ARG A 286 25.89 13.19 5.64
C ARG A 286 24.43 13.62 5.70
N GLN A 287 24.17 14.54 6.58
CA GLN A 287 22.85 15.01 7.02
C GLN A 287 21.89 15.46 5.91
N ASN A 288 22.40 15.96 4.78
CA ASN A 288 21.56 16.59 3.74
C ASN A 288 20.97 15.60 2.73
N TYR A 289 21.39 14.33 2.74
CA TYR A 289 21.00 13.37 1.70
C TYR A 289 19.89 12.39 2.12
N ILE A 290 19.56 12.33 3.42
CA ILE A 290 18.60 11.34 3.97
C ILE A 290 17.23 11.49 3.33
N ALA A 291 16.71 12.71 3.23
CA ALA A 291 15.38 12.94 2.64
C ALA A 291 15.36 12.63 1.15
N SER A 292 16.40 13.00 0.40
CA SER A 292 16.55 12.64 -1.02
C SER A 292 16.65 11.14 -1.20
N ALA A 293 17.33 10.46 -0.29
CA ALA A 293 17.48 9.02 -0.31
C ALA A 293 16.16 8.29 -0.08
N ILE A 294 15.40 8.71 0.92
CA ILE A 294 14.06 8.15 1.18
C ILE A 294 13.13 8.39 -0.01
N PHE A 295 13.19 9.57 -0.62
CA PHE A 295 12.48 9.86 -1.85
C PHE A 295 12.87 8.90 -2.98
N ILE A 296 14.18 8.73 -3.23
CA ILE A 296 14.71 7.84 -4.28
C ILE A 296 14.28 6.39 -4.03
N ILE A 297 14.36 5.92 -2.78
CA ILE A 297 13.89 4.58 -2.40
C ILE A 297 12.40 4.42 -2.75
N GLY A 298 11.57 5.38 -2.34
CA GLY A 298 10.14 5.39 -2.66
C GLY A 298 9.88 5.40 -4.17
N PHE A 299 10.64 6.20 -4.92
CA PHE A 299 10.55 6.29 -6.38
C PHE A 299 10.95 4.97 -7.06
N LEU A 300 12.03 4.33 -6.64
CA LEU A 300 12.50 3.05 -7.19
C LEU A 300 11.56 1.87 -6.89
N LEU A 301 10.73 1.98 -5.85
CA LEU A 301 9.70 0.97 -5.58
C LEU A 301 8.52 1.04 -6.55
N ASN A 302 8.31 2.16 -7.27
CA ASN A 302 7.16 2.30 -8.19
C ASN A 302 7.12 1.24 -9.29
N PRO A 303 8.17 0.97 -10.07
CA PRO A 303 8.13 -0.07 -11.10
C PRO A 303 8.08 -1.49 -10.52
N ILE A 304 8.51 -1.67 -9.26
CA ILE A 304 8.64 -2.98 -8.60
C ILE A 304 7.31 -3.43 -7.99
N LEU A 305 6.57 -2.50 -7.38
CA LEU A 305 5.33 -2.79 -6.66
C LEU A 305 4.15 -2.01 -7.26
N PRO A 306 3.19 -2.70 -7.89
CA PRO A 306 2.07 -2.06 -8.59
C PRO A 306 0.98 -1.49 -7.66
N SER A 307 1.28 -1.28 -6.38
CA SER A 307 0.35 -0.77 -5.38
C SER A 307 1.01 0.28 -4.49
N ALA A 308 0.47 1.50 -4.50
CA ALA A 308 0.95 2.58 -3.63
C ALA A 308 0.79 2.24 -2.13
N THR A 309 -0.27 1.54 -1.76
CA THR A 309 -0.49 1.05 -0.40
C THR A 309 0.57 0.01 0.01
N ALA A 310 0.93 -0.91 -0.90
CA ALA A 310 2.00 -1.88 -0.62
C ALA A 310 3.36 -1.18 -0.41
N ARG A 311 3.67 -0.16 -1.20
CA ARG A 311 4.88 0.66 -1.01
C ARG A 311 4.85 1.41 0.31
N SER A 312 3.70 1.98 0.69
CA SER A 312 3.48 2.63 1.98
C SER A 312 3.80 1.69 3.14
N ASN A 313 3.27 0.47 3.12
CA ASN A 313 3.47 -0.53 4.17
C ASN A 313 4.94 -0.96 4.33
N ILE A 314 5.80 -0.74 3.33
CA ILE A 314 7.24 -1.01 3.42
C ILE A 314 7.99 0.21 3.96
N ILE A 315 7.66 1.41 3.47
CA ILE A 315 8.40 2.63 3.82
C ILE A 315 8.00 3.20 5.17
N SER A 316 6.73 3.12 5.57
CA SER A 316 6.27 3.70 6.83
C SER A 316 6.95 3.10 8.06
N PRO A 317 7.09 1.77 8.19
CA PRO A 317 7.86 1.17 9.28
C PRO A 317 9.32 1.60 9.29
N LEU A 318 9.93 1.65 8.10
CA LEU A 318 11.32 2.09 7.96
C LEU A 318 11.51 3.54 8.44
N LEU A 319 10.56 4.41 8.11
CA LEU A 319 10.55 5.80 8.56
C LEU A 319 10.38 5.91 10.08
N SER A 320 9.53 5.08 10.68
CA SER A 320 9.35 5.00 12.13
C SER A 320 10.62 4.54 12.86
N ASP A 321 11.32 3.54 12.31
CA ASP A 321 12.61 3.09 12.84
C ASP A 321 13.69 4.18 12.71
N MET A 322 13.67 4.93 11.61
CA MET A 322 14.57 6.07 11.42
C MET A 322 14.30 7.21 12.42
N LYS A 323 13.04 7.49 12.76
CA LYS A 323 12.68 8.47 13.81
C LYS A 323 13.38 8.14 15.12
N LYS A 324 13.29 6.87 15.57
CA LYS A 324 13.94 6.39 16.81
C LYS A 324 15.45 6.54 16.72
N ASN A 325 16.05 6.19 15.58
CA ASN A 325 17.51 6.26 15.37
C ASN A 325 18.03 7.68 15.35
N LEU A 326 17.29 8.61 14.76
CA LEU A 326 17.67 10.02 14.65
C LEU A 326 17.38 10.81 15.93
N LYS A 327 16.76 10.19 16.95
CA LYS A 327 16.32 10.83 18.20
C LYS A 327 15.51 12.11 17.91
N VAL A 328 14.65 12.06 16.92
CA VAL A 328 13.81 13.19 16.53
C VAL A 328 12.66 13.31 17.50
N SER A 329 12.47 14.50 18.07
CA SER A 329 11.34 14.79 18.98
C SER A 329 10.00 14.64 18.27
N ASP A 330 8.97 14.39 19.05
CA ASP A 330 7.60 14.38 18.54
C ASP A 330 7.22 15.74 17.93
N ASN A 331 6.33 15.71 16.94
CA ASN A 331 5.82 16.90 16.24
C ASN A 331 6.90 17.78 15.59
N SER A 332 8.00 17.16 15.12
CA SER A 332 9.13 17.88 14.56
C SER A 332 8.95 18.18 13.07
N GLU A 333 9.35 19.39 12.67
CA GLU A 333 9.42 19.81 11.26
C GLU A 333 10.35 18.90 10.44
N LEU A 334 11.43 18.43 11.06
CA LEU A 334 12.39 17.54 10.45
C LEU A 334 11.77 16.20 10.03
N PHE A 335 11.03 15.56 10.94
CA PHE A 335 10.35 14.31 10.64
C PHE A 335 9.22 14.51 9.61
N THR A 336 8.54 15.65 9.66
CA THR A 336 7.55 16.05 8.67
C THR A 336 8.14 16.13 7.26
N GLY A 337 9.35 16.71 7.14
CA GLY A 337 10.08 16.74 5.86
C GLY A 337 10.44 15.35 5.33
N LEU A 338 10.88 14.43 6.22
CA LEU A 338 11.15 13.02 5.84
C LEU A 338 9.89 12.30 5.40
N ALA A 339 8.80 12.45 6.15
CA ALA A 339 7.52 11.85 5.82
C ALA A 339 6.97 12.33 4.47
N LEU A 340 7.09 13.64 4.18
CA LEU A 340 6.72 14.19 2.87
C LEU A 340 7.59 13.65 1.74
N SER A 341 8.91 13.51 1.95
CA SER A 341 9.82 12.94 0.96
C SER A 341 9.48 11.47 0.67
N ALA A 342 9.19 10.69 1.72
CA ALA A 342 8.74 9.31 1.60
C ALA A 342 7.42 9.22 0.82
N TYR A 343 6.41 9.99 1.22
CA TYR A 343 5.10 10.01 0.59
C TYR A 343 5.18 10.44 -0.88
N ALA A 344 5.95 11.49 -1.18
CA ALA A 344 6.16 11.93 -2.55
C ALA A 344 6.84 10.86 -3.42
N GLY A 345 7.82 10.15 -2.89
CA GLY A 345 8.49 9.06 -3.59
C GLY A 345 7.54 7.92 -3.96
N ILE A 346 6.68 7.48 -3.04
CA ILE A 346 5.78 6.34 -3.26
C ILE A 346 4.51 6.68 -4.05
N THR A 347 4.10 7.96 -4.15
CA THR A 347 2.84 8.36 -4.80
C THR A 347 3.01 9.36 -5.92
N THR A 348 3.63 10.52 -5.66
CA THR A 348 3.59 11.68 -6.57
C THR A 348 4.15 11.39 -7.95
N PHE A 349 5.10 10.47 -8.07
CA PHE A 349 5.74 10.08 -9.34
C PHE A 349 5.27 8.72 -9.87
N SER A 350 4.19 8.16 -9.32
CA SER A 350 3.67 6.85 -9.76
C SER A 350 3.13 6.85 -11.19
N PHE A 351 2.76 8.02 -11.75
CA PHE A 351 2.35 8.15 -13.14
C PHE A 351 3.48 7.89 -14.15
N VAL A 352 4.74 8.00 -13.72
CA VAL A 352 5.92 7.84 -14.59
C VAL A 352 6.07 6.41 -15.09
N PHE A 353 5.72 5.42 -14.27
CA PHE A 353 5.81 4.02 -14.64
C PHE A 353 4.42 3.45 -14.89
N LEU A 354 4.19 2.90 -16.08
CA LEU A 354 2.91 2.31 -16.46
C LEU A 354 2.41 1.29 -15.42
N THR A 355 3.30 0.48 -14.87
CA THR A 355 3.00 -0.59 -13.91
C THR A 355 2.91 -0.14 -12.45
N ALA A 356 3.16 1.15 -12.15
CA ALA A 356 3.26 1.61 -10.75
C ALA A 356 1.93 1.59 -9.99
N LYS A 357 0.82 1.72 -10.67
CA LYS A 357 -0.52 1.71 -10.06
C LYS A 357 -1.59 1.24 -11.04
N SER A 358 -2.68 0.75 -10.47
CA SER A 358 -3.81 0.21 -11.22
C SER A 358 -4.49 1.24 -12.12
N GLU A 359 -4.57 2.50 -11.70
CA GLU A 359 -5.19 3.59 -12.45
C GLU A 359 -4.47 3.86 -13.78
N ASN A 360 -3.12 3.77 -13.81
CA ASN A 360 -2.35 3.89 -15.04
C ASN A 360 -2.77 2.83 -16.06
N LEU A 361 -2.94 1.59 -15.60
CA LEU A 361 -3.30 0.47 -16.46
C LEU A 361 -4.74 0.54 -16.95
N ILE A 362 -5.67 1.07 -16.13
CA ILE A 362 -7.05 1.30 -16.58
C ILE A 362 -7.05 2.33 -17.72
N LEU A 363 -6.41 3.48 -17.52
CA LEU A 363 -6.38 4.52 -18.55
C LEU A 363 -5.66 4.03 -19.81
N TYR A 364 -4.57 3.29 -19.66
CA TYR A 364 -3.89 2.64 -20.79
C TYR A 364 -4.82 1.67 -21.54
N ALA A 365 -5.67 0.91 -20.82
CA ALA A 365 -6.62 0.00 -21.44
C ALA A 365 -7.73 0.72 -22.24
N LEU A 366 -8.12 1.93 -21.80
CA LEU A 366 -9.14 2.75 -22.46
C LEU A 366 -8.61 3.50 -23.69
N LEU A 367 -7.28 3.63 -23.83
CA LEU A 367 -6.68 4.22 -25.02
C LEU A 367 -6.96 3.41 -26.29
N PRO A 368 -7.09 4.05 -27.45
CA PRO A 368 -7.15 3.38 -28.75
C PRO A 368 -5.94 2.49 -28.99
N ILE A 369 -6.12 1.42 -29.76
CA ILE A 369 -5.06 0.43 -30.02
C ILE A 369 -3.80 1.08 -30.59
N GLN A 370 -3.96 1.99 -31.57
CA GLN A 370 -2.85 2.73 -32.18
C GLN A 370 -2.04 3.54 -31.15
N THR A 371 -2.74 4.22 -30.23
CA THR A 371 -2.10 4.99 -29.16
C THR A 371 -1.41 4.06 -28.15
N ARG A 372 -2.02 2.92 -27.80
CA ARG A 372 -1.41 1.93 -26.90
C ARG A 372 -0.12 1.36 -27.47
N ASP A 373 -0.09 1.05 -28.77
CA ASP A 373 1.09 0.51 -29.43
C ASP A 373 2.22 1.53 -29.51
N ALA A 374 1.90 2.81 -29.71
CA ALA A 374 2.86 3.90 -29.72
C ALA A 374 3.44 4.19 -28.31
N TYR A 375 2.62 4.10 -27.26
CA TYR A 375 3.01 4.39 -25.88
C TYR A 375 3.14 3.09 -25.05
N GLY A 376 3.98 2.17 -25.51
CA GLY A 376 4.40 1.01 -24.73
C GLY A 376 5.21 1.40 -23.49
N TYR A 377 5.73 0.42 -22.75
CA TYR A 377 6.38 0.63 -21.44
C TYR A 377 7.48 1.71 -21.46
N VAL A 378 8.38 1.66 -22.45
CA VAL A 378 9.51 2.60 -22.57
C VAL A 378 9.04 3.97 -23.05
N SER A 379 8.19 4.02 -24.09
CA SER A 379 7.66 5.29 -24.60
C SER A 379 6.81 6.01 -23.57
N TRP A 380 6.00 5.27 -22.79
CA TRP A 380 5.27 5.81 -21.64
C TRP A 380 6.21 6.48 -20.63
N PHE A 381 7.28 5.76 -20.22
CA PHE A 381 8.27 6.29 -19.28
C PHE A 381 8.92 7.57 -19.82
N LEU A 382 9.48 7.53 -21.03
CA LEU A 382 10.18 8.68 -21.61
C LEU A 382 9.27 9.91 -21.77
N SER A 383 8.05 9.70 -22.26
CA SER A 383 7.09 10.80 -22.47
C SER A 383 6.60 11.40 -21.14
N SER A 384 6.48 10.58 -20.09
CA SER A 384 6.10 11.04 -18.76
C SER A 384 7.19 11.90 -18.08
N LEU A 385 8.46 11.77 -18.50
CA LEU A 385 9.56 12.57 -17.95
C LEU A 385 9.37 14.06 -18.23
N LEU A 386 8.64 14.45 -19.26
CA LEU A 386 8.35 15.85 -19.57
C LEU A 386 7.55 16.56 -18.46
N ILE A 387 6.69 15.83 -17.75
CA ILE A 387 6.02 16.35 -16.56
C ILE A 387 6.86 16.09 -15.31
N ALA A 388 7.50 14.90 -15.22
CA ALA A 388 8.19 14.47 -14.02
C ALA A 388 9.42 15.33 -13.68
N ILE A 389 10.21 15.74 -14.68
CA ILE A 389 11.42 16.54 -14.44
C ILE A 389 11.09 17.94 -13.88
N PRO A 390 10.19 18.75 -14.50
CA PRO A 390 9.78 20.02 -13.91
C PRO A 390 9.17 19.86 -12.52
N LEU A 391 8.33 18.84 -12.31
CA LEU A 391 7.74 18.55 -11.01
C LEU A 391 8.81 18.24 -9.95
N LEU A 392 9.82 17.45 -10.31
CA LEU A 392 10.93 17.11 -9.40
C LEU A 392 11.71 18.37 -9.01
N VAL A 393 12.02 19.24 -9.97
CA VAL A 393 12.73 20.50 -9.72
C VAL A 393 11.95 21.41 -8.77
N LEU A 394 10.65 21.58 -9.03
CA LEU A 394 9.76 22.38 -8.18
C LEU A 394 9.63 21.80 -6.78
N MET A 395 9.47 20.48 -6.66
CA MET A 395 9.36 19.80 -5.38
C MET A 395 10.66 19.91 -4.56
N VAL A 396 11.83 19.72 -5.17
CA VAL A 396 13.12 19.89 -4.52
C VAL A 396 13.33 21.33 -4.06
N SER A 397 12.86 22.31 -4.85
CA SER A 397 12.92 23.74 -4.49
C SER A 397 12.07 24.02 -3.25
N ILE A 398 10.80 23.55 -3.22
CA ILE A 398 9.94 23.67 -2.04
C ILE A 398 10.59 23.02 -0.82
N TRP A 399 11.14 21.81 -1.01
CA TRP A 399 11.77 21.09 0.08
C TRP A 399 12.96 21.85 0.65
N ARG A 400 13.83 22.40 -0.20
CA ARG A 400 14.98 23.22 0.24
C ARG A 400 14.55 24.48 0.98
N ILE A 401 13.53 25.17 0.51
CA ILE A 401 13.01 26.40 1.14
C ILE A 401 12.41 26.09 2.51
N ARG A 402 11.61 25.02 2.64
CA ARG A 402 10.89 24.70 3.86
C ARG A 402 11.73 23.96 4.90
N PHE A 403 12.52 22.98 4.46
CA PHE A 403 13.21 22.03 5.34
C PHE A 403 14.75 22.14 5.29
N GLY A 404 15.31 22.93 4.39
CA GLY A 404 16.77 23.06 4.24
C GLY A 404 17.51 23.62 5.46
N LYS A 405 16.79 24.25 6.40
CA LYS A 405 17.32 24.76 7.67
C LYS A 405 17.64 23.65 8.68
N TYR A 406 16.97 22.50 8.57
CA TYR A 406 17.05 21.43 9.55
C TYR A 406 18.18 20.47 9.21
N LYS A 407 19.01 20.17 10.20
CA LYS A 407 20.13 19.23 10.07
C LYS A 407 19.75 17.91 10.74
N PHE A 408 19.90 16.80 10.03
CA PHE A 408 19.71 15.47 10.58
C PHE A 408 20.92 15.03 11.38
N SER A 409 20.73 14.29 12.48
CA SER A 409 21.80 13.55 13.13
C SER A 409 22.25 12.38 12.24
N ARG A 410 23.47 11.86 12.46
CA ARG A 410 23.96 10.70 11.69
C ARG A 410 23.07 9.48 11.94
N VAL A 411 22.67 8.79 10.88
CA VAL A 411 21.97 7.51 11.00
C VAL A 411 22.95 6.48 11.57
N LYS A 412 22.56 5.78 12.62
CA LYS A 412 23.31 4.65 13.14
C LYS A 412 23.15 3.47 12.19
N ARG A 413 24.23 3.06 11.54
CA ARG A 413 24.24 1.92 10.60
C ARG A 413 23.98 0.58 11.29
N GLU A 414 24.39 0.44 12.55
CA GLU A 414 24.27 -0.81 13.31
C GLU A 414 22.89 -1.47 13.19
N ARG A 415 21.78 -0.70 13.32
CA ARG A 415 20.42 -1.27 13.18
C ARG A 415 20.07 -1.71 11.77
N ILE A 416 20.58 -1.03 10.74
CA ILE A 416 20.37 -1.42 9.34
C ILE A 416 21.13 -2.72 9.06
N ASP A 417 22.37 -2.81 9.55
CA ASP A 417 23.21 -4.00 9.40
C ASP A 417 22.61 -5.18 10.17
N ASP A 418 22.10 -4.96 11.39
CA ASP A 418 21.36 -5.98 12.16
C ASP A 418 20.14 -6.51 11.39
N GLN A 419 19.35 -5.61 10.78
CA GLN A 419 18.17 -6.01 9.99
C GLN A 419 18.56 -6.78 8.73
N LEU A 420 19.60 -6.35 8.02
CA LEU A 420 20.14 -7.07 6.87
C LEU A 420 20.69 -8.44 7.26
N PHE A 421 21.38 -8.52 8.39
CA PHE A 421 21.87 -9.79 8.92
C PHE A 421 20.73 -10.77 9.25
N LEU A 422 19.63 -10.27 9.86
CA LEU A 422 18.45 -11.10 10.18
C LEU A 422 17.70 -11.58 8.93
N LEU A 423 17.72 -10.82 7.84
CA LEU A 423 17.21 -11.28 6.56
C LEU A 423 18.04 -12.46 6.02
N GLY A 424 19.34 -12.52 6.37
CA GLY A 424 20.26 -13.56 5.93
C GLY A 424 20.59 -13.49 4.45
N GLU A 425 21.06 -14.60 3.87
CA GLU A 425 21.30 -14.71 2.43
C GLU A 425 19.98 -14.66 1.63
N PRO A 426 20.00 -14.20 0.36
CA PRO A 426 18.82 -14.21 -0.48
C PRO A 426 18.21 -15.62 -0.57
N ASN A 427 16.92 -15.72 -0.22
CA ASN A 427 16.24 -17.00 -0.28
C ASN A 427 15.78 -17.33 -1.72
N CYS A 428 15.36 -18.57 -1.96
CA CYS A 428 14.92 -19.01 -3.29
C CYS A 428 13.77 -18.14 -3.83
N LEU A 429 12.84 -17.69 -2.99
CA LEU A 429 11.73 -16.81 -3.40
C LEU A 429 12.24 -15.43 -3.84
N GLU A 430 13.24 -14.87 -3.16
CA GLU A 430 13.86 -13.59 -3.56
C GLU A 430 14.56 -13.73 -4.91
N ILE A 431 15.29 -14.82 -5.14
CA ILE A 431 15.96 -15.09 -6.43
C ILE A 431 14.93 -15.20 -7.56
N GLN A 432 13.83 -15.92 -7.33
CA GLN A 432 12.75 -16.04 -8.31
C GLN A 432 12.04 -14.70 -8.59
N ALA A 433 11.88 -13.87 -7.56
CA ALA A 433 11.32 -12.54 -7.71
C ALA A 433 12.25 -11.63 -8.54
N ILE A 434 13.56 -11.65 -8.27
CA ILE A 434 14.57 -10.91 -9.06
C ILE A 434 14.54 -11.39 -10.52
N LEU A 435 14.57 -12.69 -10.76
CA LEU A 435 14.52 -13.26 -12.09
C LEU A 435 13.26 -12.84 -12.85
N SER A 436 12.10 -12.86 -12.18
CA SER A 436 10.83 -12.44 -12.77
C SER A 436 10.84 -10.95 -13.15
N ILE A 437 11.40 -10.07 -12.29
CA ILE A 437 11.54 -8.64 -12.61
C ILE A 437 12.46 -8.45 -13.81
N VAL A 438 13.61 -9.11 -13.82
CA VAL A 438 14.61 -8.98 -14.89
C VAL A 438 14.03 -9.43 -16.22
N ILE A 439 13.40 -10.61 -16.28
CA ILE A 439 12.76 -11.12 -17.49
C ILE A 439 11.63 -10.18 -17.96
N PHE A 440 10.78 -9.70 -17.03
CA PHE A 440 9.70 -8.78 -17.36
C PHE A 440 10.22 -7.47 -17.94
N VAL A 441 11.20 -6.84 -17.29
CA VAL A 441 11.77 -5.55 -17.71
C VAL A 441 12.50 -5.71 -19.06
N ILE A 442 13.38 -6.71 -19.20
CA ILE A 442 14.11 -6.94 -20.44
C ILE A 442 13.12 -7.27 -21.57
N GLY A 443 12.16 -8.16 -21.33
CA GLY A 443 11.15 -8.50 -22.32
C GLY A 443 10.30 -7.29 -22.74
N SER A 444 9.95 -6.41 -21.78
CA SER A 444 9.20 -5.19 -22.10
C SER A 444 10.02 -4.17 -22.89
N ILE A 445 11.32 -4.03 -22.61
CA ILE A 445 12.22 -3.13 -23.36
C ILE A 445 12.45 -3.67 -24.76
N THR A 446 12.61 -4.98 -24.91
CA THR A 446 12.88 -5.64 -26.20
C THR A 446 11.61 -5.95 -27.00
N SER A 447 10.42 -5.57 -26.51
CA SER A 447 9.14 -5.84 -27.18
C SER A 447 9.07 -5.35 -28.63
N ALA A 448 9.77 -4.25 -28.94
CA ALA A 448 9.89 -3.73 -30.30
C ALA A 448 10.61 -4.70 -31.26
N PHE A 449 11.49 -5.60 -30.77
CA PHE A 449 12.23 -6.55 -31.60
C PHE A 449 11.49 -7.88 -31.80
N HIS A 450 10.81 -8.38 -30.78
CA HIS A 450 10.15 -9.70 -30.82
C HIS A 450 8.62 -9.61 -30.99
N GLY A 451 8.01 -8.42 -30.94
CA GLY A 451 6.58 -8.21 -31.15
C GLY A 451 5.65 -8.79 -30.07
N ILE A 452 6.20 -9.36 -28.98
CA ILE A 452 5.38 -9.93 -27.89
C ILE A 452 4.94 -8.81 -26.95
N SER A 453 3.63 -8.68 -26.74
CA SER A 453 3.11 -7.66 -25.81
C SER A 453 3.46 -7.98 -24.35
N MET A 454 3.52 -6.94 -23.49
CA MET A 454 3.76 -7.06 -22.06
C MET A 454 2.78 -8.02 -21.36
N ALA A 455 1.55 -8.10 -21.86
CA ALA A 455 0.53 -9.01 -21.34
C ALA A 455 0.97 -10.46 -21.45
N TRP A 456 1.46 -10.87 -22.63
CA TRP A 456 1.91 -12.25 -22.84
C TRP A 456 3.19 -12.57 -22.06
N ILE A 457 4.12 -11.62 -21.93
CA ILE A 457 5.32 -11.79 -21.11
C ILE A 457 4.92 -12.04 -19.65
N SER A 458 3.98 -11.27 -19.12
CA SER A 458 3.51 -11.41 -17.73
C SER A 458 2.80 -12.76 -17.49
N ILE A 459 2.00 -13.23 -18.44
CA ILE A 459 1.34 -14.54 -18.38
C ILE A 459 2.35 -15.69 -18.50
N LEU A 460 3.33 -15.59 -19.38
CA LEU A 460 4.41 -16.60 -19.48
C LEU A 460 5.20 -16.72 -18.16
N LEU A 461 5.49 -15.57 -17.52
CA LEU A 461 6.11 -15.56 -16.20
C LEU A 461 5.20 -16.19 -15.13
N LEU A 462 3.91 -15.91 -15.16
CA LEU A 462 2.93 -16.56 -14.27
C LEU A 462 2.94 -18.08 -14.47
N CYS A 463 2.89 -18.56 -15.71
CA CYS A 463 2.98 -19.98 -16.03
C CYS A 463 4.28 -20.60 -15.48
N TYR A 464 5.40 -19.92 -15.69
CA TYR A 464 6.69 -20.36 -15.14
C TYR A 464 6.64 -20.50 -13.60
N LEU A 465 6.12 -19.50 -12.89
CA LEU A 465 6.04 -19.49 -11.42
C LEU A 465 5.09 -20.58 -10.88
N LEU A 466 4.03 -20.91 -11.61
CA LEU A 466 3.11 -22.00 -11.26
C LEU A 466 3.73 -23.38 -11.54
N PHE A 467 4.34 -23.59 -12.70
CA PHE A 467 4.97 -24.87 -13.07
C PHE A 467 6.19 -25.18 -12.22
N SER A 468 6.97 -24.17 -11.85
CA SER A 468 8.10 -24.32 -10.92
C SER A 468 7.68 -24.49 -9.46
N LYS A 469 6.35 -24.49 -9.16
CA LYS A 469 5.78 -24.61 -7.82
C LYS A 469 6.27 -23.52 -6.83
N VAL A 470 6.78 -22.41 -7.33
CA VAL A 470 7.13 -21.23 -6.51
C VAL A 470 5.88 -20.63 -5.90
N ILE A 471 4.78 -20.66 -6.65
CA ILE A 471 3.47 -20.19 -6.22
C ILE A 471 2.50 -21.38 -6.18
N SER A 472 1.89 -21.60 -5.02
CA SER A 472 0.81 -22.60 -4.87
C SER A 472 -0.53 -22.04 -5.36
N SER A 473 -1.50 -22.93 -5.64
CA SER A 473 -2.85 -22.54 -6.06
C SER A 473 -3.56 -21.65 -5.04
N SER A 474 -3.35 -21.88 -3.73
CA SER A 474 -3.89 -21.04 -2.66
C SER A 474 -3.28 -19.65 -2.65
N LYS A 475 -1.96 -19.55 -2.82
CA LYS A 475 -1.26 -18.26 -2.93
C LYS A 475 -1.67 -17.50 -4.18
N PHE A 476 -1.82 -18.16 -5.32
CA PHE A 476 -2.32 -17.54 -6.56
C PHE A 476 -3.66 -16.85 -6.35
N LYS A 477 -4.62 -17.51 -5.66
CA LYS A 477 -5.92 -16.90 -5.33
C LYS A 477 -5.78 -15.67 -4.44
N ALA A 478 -4.87 -15.70 -3.47
CA ALA A 478 -4.65 -14.60 -2.52
C ALA A 478 -3.85 -13.42 -3.11
N PHE A 479 -3.05 -13.66 -4.14
CA PHE A 479 -2.20 -12.64 -4.77
C PHE A 479 -2.97 -11.68 -5.67
N ILE A 480 -4.08 -12.12 -6.23
CA ILE A 480 -4.84 -11.38 -7.21
C ILE A 480 -5.98 -10.63 -6.53
N ASP A 481 -6.06 -9.32 -6.79
CA ASP A 481 -7.23 -8.51 -6.44
C ASP A 481 -8.35 -8.75 -7.46
N TRP A 482 -9.11 -9.84 -7.26
CA TRP A 482 -10.22 -10.23 -8.13
C TRP A 482 -11.31 -9.17 -8.20
N GLN A 483 -11.54 -8.45 -7.11
CA GLN A 483 -12.55 -7.39 -7.07
C GLN A 483 -12.18 -6.25 -8.02
N PHE A 484 -10.91 -5.87 -8.02
CA PHE A 484 -10.40 -4.86 -8.93
C PHE A 484 -10.39 -5.34 -10.38
N LEU A 485 -10.04 -6.60 -10.64
CA LEU A 485 -10.07 -7.17 -12.00
C LEU A 485 -11.47 -7.18 -12.60
N LEU A 486 -12.49 -7.54 -11.81
CA LEU A 486 -13.88 -7.45 -12.23
C LEU A 486 -14.28 -6.01 -12.56
N PHE A 487 -13.91 -5.07 -11.69
CA PHE A 487 -14.15 -3.65 -11.93
C PHE A 487 -13.48 -3.18 -13.23
N LEU A 488 -12.20 -3.52 -13.45
CA LEU A 488 -11.45 -3.18 -14.66
C LEU A 488 -12.15 -3.71 -15.92
N ALA A 489 -12.52 -4.99 -15.93
CA ALA A 489 -13.16 -5.61 -17.08
C ALA A 489 -14.47 -4.92 -17.44
N VAL A 490 -15.28 -4.58 -16.43
CA VAL A 490 -16.55 -3.88 -16.65
C VAL A 490 -16.35 -2.45 -17.15
N ILE A 491 -15.37 -1.71 -16.63
CA ILE A 491 -15.09 -0.34 -17.11
C ILE A 491 -14.66 -0.34 -18.59
N ILE A 492 -13.87 -1.33 -19.03
CA ILE A 492 -13.52 -1.46 -20.46
C ILE A 492 -14.77 -1.80 -21.27
N GLY A 493 -15.60 -2.74 -20.83
CA GLY A 493 -16.88 -3.07 -21.47
C GLY A 493 -17.85 -1.89 -21.51
N LEU A 494 -17.93 -1.12 -20.44
CA LEU A 494 -18.72 0.12 -20.37
C LEU A 494 -18.26 1.13 -21.43
N SER A 495 -16.96 1.41 -21.53
CA SER A 495 -16.40 2.34 -22.52
C SER A 495 -16.77 1.91 -23.94
N ASN A 496 -16.61 0.63 -24.27
CA ASN A 496 -16.97 0.09 -25.58
C ASN A 496 -18.49 0.15 -25.83
N SER A 497 -19.31 -0.03 -24.80
CA SER A 497 -20.77 0.06 -24.89
C SER A 497 -21.26 1.49 -25.08
N ILE A 498 -20.57 2.50 -24.52
CA ILE A 498 -20.84 3.92 -24.76
C ILE A 498 -20.68 4.23 -26.26
N SER A 499 -19.58 3.81 -26.86
CA SER A 499 -19.33 4.00 -28.28
C SER A 499 -20.32 3.24 -29.17
N TYR A 500 -20.71 2.02 -28.79
CA TYR A 500 -21.69 1.22 -29.54
C TYR A 500 -23.09 1.84 -29.50
N SER A 501 -23.52 2.35 -28.35
CA SER A 501 -24.85 2.96 -28.19
C SER A 501 -24.94 4.37 -28.82
N GLY A 502 -23.86 4.94 -29.31
CA GLY A 502 -23.81 6.30 -29.83
C GLY A 502 -23.92 7.39 -28.77
N LEU A 503 -23.81 7.04 -27.50
CA LEU A 503 -23.77 8.00 -26.38
C LEU A 503 -22.56 8.93 -26.44
N ASP A 504 -21.48 8.48 -27.06
CA ASP A 504 -20.30 9.32 -27.33
C ASP A 504 -20.65 10.55 -28.19
N ASN A 505 -21.55 10.43 -29.18
CA ASN A 505 -22.02 11.55 -29.99
C ASN A 505 -22.90 12.53 -29.19
N VAL A 506 -23.76 11.99 -28.29
CA VAL A 506 -24.57 12.82 -27.38
C VAL A 506 -23.66 13.59 -26.42
N LEU A 507 -22.65 12.92 -25.85
CA LEU A 507 -21.68 13.55 -24.97
C LEU A 507 -20.87 14.63 -25.70
N LYS A 508 -20.41 14.38 -26.92
CA LYS A 508 -19.71 15.36 -27.77
C LYS A 508 -20.58 16.60 -28.01
N HIS A 509 -21.81 16.42 -28.44
CA HIS A 509 -22.72 17.53 -28.68
C HIS A 509 -22.96 18.36 -27.41
N SER A 510 -23.18 17.68 -26.27
CA SER A 510 -23.36 18.34 -24.96
C SER A 510 -22.10 19.04 -24.45
N LEU A 511 -20.92 18.61 -24.86
CA LEU A 511 -19.62 19.14 -24.48
C LEU A 511 -18.90 19.91 -25.58
N SER A 512 -19.63 20.33 -26.65
CA SER A 512 -19.07 21.04 -27.79
C SER A 512 -18.27 22.31 -27.41
N GLY A 513 -18.66 22.99 -26.34
CA GLY A 513 -17.88 24.10 -25.79
C GLY A 513 -16.50 23.70 -25.24
N LEU A 514 -16.37 22.49 -24.66
CA LEU A 514 -15.09 21.98 -24.21
C LEU A 514 -14.24 21.45 -25.37
N GLU A 515 -14.86 20.85 -26.38
CA GLU A 515 -14.22 20.44 -27.63
C GLU A 515 -13.49 21.61 -28.28
N ALA A 516 -14.20 22.75 -28.49
CA ALA A 516 -13.60 23.98 -28.97
C ALA A 516 -12.44 24.50 -28.11
N VAL A 517 -12.48 24.31 -26.81
CA VAL A 517 -11.38 24.68 -25.90
C VAL A 517 -10.17 23.75 -26.08
N VAL A 518 -10.38 22.46 -26.28
CA VAL A 518 -9.30 21.49 -26.52
C VAL A 518 -8.56 21.83 -27.81
N GLU A 519 -9.29 22.14 -28.87
CA GLU A 519 -8.74 22.52 -30.17
C GLU A 519 -7.97 23.85 -30.12
N THR A 520 -8.55 24.88 -29.48
CA THR A 520 -8.01 26.23 -29.54
C THR A 520 -6.94 26.53 -28.48
N ASN A 521 -7.07 25.96 -27.27
CA ASN A 521 -6.19 26.33 -26.16
C ASN A 521 -6.04 25.20 -25.12
N MET A 522 -5.05 24.34 -25.30
CA MET A 522 -4.75 23.25 -24.41
C MET A 522 -4.39 23.69 -22.98
N TYR A 523 -3.86 24.91 -22.79
CA TYR A 523 -3.59 25.46 -21.45
C TYR A 523 -4.89 25.72 -20.67
N LEU A 524 -5.87 26.34 -21.36
CA LEU A 524 -7.19 26.61 -20.77
C LEU A 524 -7.89 25.29 -20.42
N PHE A 525 -7.83 24.31 -21.33
CA PHE A 525 -8.34 22.97 -21.07
C PHE A 525 -7.71 22.34 -19.81
N ALA A 526 -6.38 22.38 -19.68
CA ALA A 526 -5.67 21.82 -18.52
C ALA A 526 -6.08 22.51 -17.20
N ILE A 527 -6.35 23.83 -17.23
CA ILE A 527 -6.84 24.57 -16.06
C ILE A 527 -8.27 24.14 -15.71
N ILE A 528 -9.17 24.05 -16.69
CA ILE A 528 -10.55 23.60 -16.50
C ILE A 528 -10.55 22.16 -15.94
N LEU A 529 -9.76 21.26 -16.56
CA LEU A 529 -9.62 19.89 -16.10
C LEU A 529 -9.06 19.82 -14.67
N THR A 530 -8.13 20.70 -14.32
CA THR A 530 -7.59 20.77 -12.96
C THR A 530 -8.68 21.10 -11.94
N ILE A 531 -9.48 22.12 -12.21
CA ILE A 531 -10.58 22.53 -11.34
C ILE A 531 -11.60 21.39 -11.23
N LEU A 532 -11.99 20.80 -12.36
CA LEU A 532 -12.93 19.68 -12.41
C LEU A 532 -12.43 18.49 -11.60
N VAL A 533 -11.19 18.06 -11.83
CA VAL A 533 -10.60 16.93 -11.10
C VAL A 533 -10.51 17.22 -9.62
N PHE A 534 -10.05 18.41 -9.22
CA PHE A 534 -9.94 18.73 -7.80
C PHE A 534 -11.31 18.76 -7.12
N CYS A 535 -12.35 19.29 -7.77
CA CYS A 535 -13.72 19.22 -7.26
C CYS A 535 -14.22 17.76 -7.13
N LEU A 536 -14.03 16.97 -8.17
CA LEU A 536 -14.46 15.57 -8.16
C LEU A 536 -13.70 14.74 -7.09
N ARG A 537 -12.44 15.05 -6.84
CA ARG A 537 -11.62 14.37 -5.82
C ARG A 537 -12.08 14.60 -4.37
N PHE A 538 -12.94 15.58 -4.10
CA PHE A 538 -13.61 15.67 -2.80
C PHE A 538 -14.71 14.62 -2.62
N ILE A 539 -15.22 14.05 -3.73
CA ILE A 539 -16.34 13.11 -3.73
C ILE A 539 -15.90 11.71 -4.14
N LEU A 540 -15.06 11.61 -5.20
CA LEU A 540 -14.66 10.33 -5.81
C LEU A 540 -13.23 9.93 -5.44
N PRO A 541 -12.98 8.65 -5.14
CA PRO A 541 -11.62 8.13 -5.01
C PRO A 541 -10.88 8.11 -6.37
N PRO A 542 -9.51 8.11 -6.39
CA PRO A 542 -8.74 8.16 -7.64
C PRO A 542 -9.05 7.01 -8.59
N LYS A 543 -9.30 5.83 -8.07
CA LYS A 543 -9.63 4.61 -8.85
C LYS A 543 -10.89 4.76 -9.70
N LEU A 544 -11.80 5.66 -9.32
CA LEU A 544 -13.05 5.95 -10.04
C LEU A 544 -12.94 7.21 -10.88
N CYS A 545 -12.37 8.27 -10.33
CA CYS A 545 -12.30 9.58 -10.97
C CYS A 545 -11.59 9.50 -12.32
N ALA A 546 -10.42 8.87 -12.39
CA ALA A 546 -9.63 8.78 -13.62
C ALA A 546 -10.32 8.01 -14.76
N PRO A 547 -10.86 6.78 -14.54
CA PRO A 547 -11.58 6.06 -15.59
C PRO A 547 -12.84 6.76 -16.07
N LEU A 548 -13.62 7.36 -15.18
CA LEU A 548 -14.84 8.07 -15.54
C LEU A 548 -14.55 9.28 -16.44
N LEU A 549 -13.52 10.05 -16.11
CA LEU A 549 -13.11 11.14 -16.98
C LEU A 549 -12.57 10.61 -18.30
N ALA A 550 -11.86 9.49 -18.31
CA ALA A 550 -11.32 8.90 -19.52
C ALA A 550 -12.42 8.46 -20.51
N THR A 551 -13.51 7.87 -20.02
CA THR A 551 -14.65 7.47 -20.88
C THR A 551 -15.31 8.66 -21.58
N VAL A 552 -15.24 9.85 -21.00
CA VAL A 552 -15.81 11.08 -21.57
C VAL A 552 -14.80 11.79 -22.49
N PHE A 553 -13.55 11.98 -22.04
CA PHE A 553 -12.60 12.84 -22.73
C PHE A 553 -11.79 12.14 -23.83
N ILE A 554 -11.56 10.83 -23.75
CA ILE A 554 -10.83 10.11 -24.81
C ILE A 554 -11.52 10.26 -26.18
N PRO A 555 -12.86 10.08 -26.31
CA PRO A 555 -13.55 10.30 -27.58
C PRO A 555 -13.43 11.75 -28.11
N ILE A 556 -13.42 12.76 -27.21
CA ILE A 556 -13.25 14.18 -27.58
C ILE A 556 -11.86 14.42 -28.17
N PHE A 557 -10.81 13.89 -27.57
CA PHE A 557 -9.45 14.02 -28.08
C PHE A 557 -9.28 13.34 -29.44
N GLN A 558 -9.95 12.19 -29.64
CA GLN A 558 -9.94 11.48 -30.91
C GLN A 558 -10.65 12.27 -32.03
N SER A 559 -11.78 12.94 -31.74
CA SER A 559 -12.49 13.74 -32.74
C SER A 559 -11.66 14.91 -33.23
N GLU A 560 -10.86 15.52 -32.37
CA GLU A 560 -9.98 16.64 -32.72
C GLU A 560 -8.61 16.20 -33.28
N ASN A 561 -8.42 14.91 -33.54
CA ASN A 561 -7.13 14.31 -33.96
C ASN A 561 -5.96 14.60 -33.01
N ILE A 562 -6.25 14.93 -31.76
CA ILE A 562 -5.25 15.11 -30.71
C ILE A 562 -5.03 13.76 -30.02
N ASN A 563 -3.77 13.44 -29.73
CA ASN A 563 -3.44 12.15 -29.13
C ASN A 563 -4.03 12.04 -27.71
N PRO A 564 -4.94 11.09 -27.43
CA PRO A 564 -5.59 10.93 -26.11
C PRO A 564 -4.63 10.63 -24.97
N TRP A 565 -3.39 10.23 -25.25
CA TRP A 565 -2.38 10.00 -24.23
C TRP A 565 -2.10 11.26 -23.40
N TYR A 566 -2.13 12.46 -24.02
CA TYR A 566 -1.92 13.72 -23.30
C TYR A 566 -2.98 13.95 -22.22
N PHE A 567 -4.25 13.71 -22.56
CA PHE A 567 -5.32 13.74 -21.57
C PHE A 567 -5.06 12.74 -20.43
N CYS A 568 -4.74 11.48 -20.79
CA CYS A 568 -4.55 10.41 -19.80
C CYS A 568 -3.44 10.75 -18.80
N ILE A 569 -2.29 11.23 -19.26
CA ILE A 569 -1.18 11.55 -18.36
C ILE A 569 -1.50 12.77 -17.47
N ILE A 570 -2.13 13.81 -17.99
CA ILE A 570 -2.58 14.97 -17.22
C ILE A 570 -3.60 14.51 -16.15
N CYS A 571 -4.60 13.74 -16.54
CA CYS A 571 -5.62 13.20 -15.65
C CYS A 571 -5.01 12.36 -14.52
N LEU A 572 -4.04 11.48 -14.83
CA LEU A 572 -3.35 10.66 -13.83
C LEU A 572 -2.57 11.49 -12.81
N VAL A 573 -1.87 12.54 -13.25
CA VAL A 573 -1.11 13.43 -12.37
C VAL A 573 -2.05 14.19 -11.43
N LEU A 574 -3.19 14.68 -11.95
CA LEU A 574 -4.18 15.42 -11.18
C LEU A 574 -4.97 14.53 -10.21
N CYS A 575 -5.40 13.34 -10.66
CA CYS A 575 -6.17 12.40 -9.83
C CYS A 575 -5.37 11.87 -8.63
N ASP A 576 -4.05 11.85 -8.69
CA ASP A 576 -3.18 11.52 -7.54
C ASP A 576 -3.08 12.64 -6.50
N SER A 577 -3.74 13.77 -6.70
CA SER A 577 -3.73 14.85 -5.74
C SER A 577 -4.66 14.54 -4.56
N ALA A 578 -4.13 14.63 -3.36
CA ALA A 578 -4.89 14.52 -2.13
C ALA A 578 -4.60 15.72 -1.23
N PHE A 579 -5.63 16.37 -0.74
CA PHE A 579 -5.53 17.47 0.22
C PHE A 579 -5.84 16.99 1.64
N LEU A 580 -6.73 16.02 1.77
CA LEU A 580 -7.21 15.45 3.03
C LEU A 580 -7.00 13.93 3.03
N PRO A 581 -6.81 13.30 4.20
CA PRO A 581 -6.50 11.87 4.30
C PRO A 581 -7.56 10.95 3.66
N TYR A 582 -8.84 11.28 3.81
CA TYR A 582 -9.93 10.46 3.28
C TYR A 582 -9.95 10.38 1.75
N GLN A 583 -9.37 11.37 1.06
CA GLN A 583 -9.36 11.41 -0.40
C GLN A 583 -8.48 10.32 -1.03
N HIS A 584 -7.50 9.79 -0.29
CA HIS A 584 -6.55 8.82 -0.81
C HIS A 584 -6.21 7.76 0.24
N ALA A 585 -6.63 6.53 0.02
CA ALA A 585 -6.38 5.42 0.95
C ALA A 585 -4.90 5.24 1.31
N THR A 586 -3.99 5.45 0.36
CA THR A 586 -2.54 5.39 0.64
C THR A 586 -2.10 6.48 1.60
N LEU A 587 -2.65 7.71 1.51
CA LEU A 587 -2.33 8.79 2.45
C LEU A 587 -2.83 8.46 3.85
N ALA A 588 -4.07 7.97 3.95
CA ALA A 588 -4.65 7.56 5.22
C ALA A 588 -3.81 6.46 5.87
N ASN A 589 -3.50 5.39 5.15
CA ASN A 589 -2.66 4.29 5.63
C ASN A 589 -1.26 4.77 6.02
N PHE A 590 -0.62 5.60 5.19
CA PHE A 590 0.71 6.13 5.48
C PHE A 590 0.72 6.92 6.79
N LEU A 591 -0.25 7.83 6.98
CA LEU A 591 -0.36 8.63 8.20
C LEU A 591 -0.67 7.78 9.45
N THR A 592 -1.48 6.74 9.30
CA THR A 592 -1.79 5.81 10.39
C THR A 592 -0.56 5.00 10.80
N GLU A 593 0.17 4.45 9.84
CA GLU A 593 1.37 3.64 10.06
C GLU A 593 2.51 4.43 10.74
N ILE A 594 2.72 5.70 10.38
CA ILE A 594 3.74 6.55 11.01
C ILE A 594 3.25 7.22 12.31
N LYS A 595 2.06 6.85 12.81
CA LYS A 595 1.45 7.43 14.02
C LYS A 595 1.43 8.97 13.98
N SER A 596 0.83 9.53 12.94
CA SER A 596 0.87 10.95 12.60
C SER A 596 0.41 11.89 13.73
N ASP A 597 -0.44 11.41 14.64
CA ASP A 597 -1.02 12.25 15.70
C ASP A 597 0.01 12.76 16.70
N THR A 598 1.05 11.98 16.95
CA THR A 598 2.11 12.30 17.91
C THR A 598 3.42 12.72 17.24
N THR A 599 3.60 12.41 15.95
CA THR A 599 4.92 12.48 15.29
C THR A 599 5.07 13.59 14.27
N LEU A 600 3.97 14.07 13.68
CA LEU A 600 4.00 15.04 12.60
C LEU A 600 3.47 16.41 13.00
N ASN A 601 4.09 17.47 12.45
CA ASN A 601 3.42 18.76 12.36
C ASN A 601 2.39 18.71 11.22
N LYS A 602 1.12 18.37 11.57
CA LYS A 602 0.02 18.21 10.61
C LYS A 602 -0.17 19.43 9.72
N LYS A 603 -0.10 20.64 10.27
CA LYS A 603 -0.27 21.89 9.51
C LYS A 603 0.79 22.02 8.43
N THR A 604 2.06 21.81 8.78
CA THR A 604 3.17 21.86 7.83
C THR A 604 3.05 20.76 6.79
N PHE A 605 2.67 19.55 7.19
CA PHE A 605 2.48 18.44 6.26
C PHE A 605 1.42 18.74 5.20
N TYR A 606 0.20 19.11 5.59
CA TYR A 606 -0.89 19.37 4.64
C TYR A 606 -0.64 20.61 3.78
N LEU A 607 -0.07 21.68 4.35
CA LEU A 607 0.26 22.87 3.58
C LEU A 607 1.33 22.58 2.52
N THR A 608 2.38 21.84 2.88
CA THR A 608 3.44 21.51 1.92
C THR A 608 2.96 20.51 0.86
N ASN A 609 2.12 19.55 1.24
CA ASN A 609 1.46 18.65 0.29
C ASN A 609 0.55 19.40 -0.69
N ALA A 610 -0.20 20.39 -0.21
CA ALA A 610 -1.01 21.26 -1.07
C ALA A 610 -0.14 22.06 -2.05
N LEU A 611 1.01 22.58 -1.60
CA LEU A 611 1.98 23.25 -2.50
C LEU A 611 2.53 22.28 -3.57
N ILE A 612 2.83 21.02 -3.21
CA ILE A 612 3.26 19.99 -4.17
C ILE A 612 2.15 19.74 -5.21
N ASN A 613 0.88 19.70 -4.80
CA ASN A 613 -0.25 19.56 -5.73
C ASN A 613 -0.37 20.78 -6.67
N GLY A 614 -0.09 22.00 -6.18
CA GLY A 614 0.05 23.19 -7.03
C GLY A 614 1.21 23.07 -8.04
N CYS A 615 2.35 22.51 -7.63
CA CYS A 615 3.47 22.25 -8.54
C CYS A 615 3.15 21.27 -9.66
N LYS A 616 2.24 20.29 -9.43
CA LYS A 616 1.77 19.38 -10.48
C LYS A 616 1.11 20.17 -11.61
N VAL A 617 0.29 21.17 -11.27
CA VAL A 617 -0.36 22.03 -12.28
C VAL A 617 0.67 22.82 -13.08
N ILE A 618 1.65 23.42 -12.40
CA ILE A 618 2.73 24.16 -13.07
C ILE A 618 3.54 23.24 -13.99
N ALA A 619 3.87 22.04 -13.52
CA ALA A 619 4.60 21.06 -14.32
C ALA A 619 3.82 20.60 -15.57
N ILE A 620 2.50 20.45 -15.46
CA ILE A 620 1.61 20.17 -16.61
C ILE A 620 1.66 21.31 -17.63
N LEU A 621 1.55 22.57 -17.18
CA LEU A 621 1.60 23.72 -18.07
C LEU A 621 2.96 23.83 -18.78
N ILE A 622 4.06 23.54 -18.09
CA ILE A 622 5.40 23.47 -18.71
C ILE A 622 5.47 22.34 -19.75
N ALA A 623 4.90 21.18 -19.44
CA ALA A 623 4.88 20.06 -20.39
C ALA A 623 4.06 20.37 -21.64
N ILE A 624 2.92 21.03 -21.51
CA ILE A 624 2.10 21.50 -22.65
C ILE A 624 2.91 22.46 -23.53
N PHE A 625 3.68 23.39 -22.91
CA PHE A 625 4.57 24.27 -23.67
C PHE A 625 5.59 23.49 -24.51
N VAL A 626 6.21 22.47 -23.92
CA VAL A 626 7.19 21.62 -24.62
C VAL A 626 6.51 20.80 -25.73
N TRP A 627 5.33 20.23 -25.48
CA TRP A 627 4.59 19.47 -26.50
C TRP A 627 4.21 20.35 -27.69
N ASN A 628 3.72 21.58 -27.44
CA ASN A 628 3.42 22.56 -28.52
C ASN A 628 4.67 22.92 -29.32
N THR A 629 5.81 23.14 -28.67
CA THR A 629 7.06 23.49 -29.37
C THR A 629 7.65 22.36 -30.19
N LEU A 630 7.38 21.12 -29.81
CA LEU A 630 7.81 19.90 -30.54
C LEU A 630 6.84 19.56 -31.70
N GLY A 631 5.73 20.29 -31.86
CA GLY A 631 4.72 20.03 -32.90
C GLY A 631 3.94 18.71 -32.67
N ASN A 632 3.83 18.28 -31.41
CA ASN A 632 3.16 17.04 -31.02
C ASN A 632 1.71 17.26 -30.54
N LEU A 633 1.28 18.49 -30.41
CA LEU A 633 -0.10 18.91 -30.07
C LEU A 633 -0.73 19.66 -31.27
#